data_f2da52272c2b7353bbe4603b2476b940
#
_entry.id   f2da52272c2b7353bbe4603b2476b940
#
_cell.length_a   1.000
_cell.length_b   1.000
_cell.length_c   1.000
_cell.angle_alpha   90.00
_cell.angle_beta   90.00
_cell.angle_gamma   90.00
#
_symmetry.space_group_name_H-M   'P 1'
#
loop_
_entity.id
_entity.type
_entity.pdbx_description
1 polymer ?
#
loop_
_entity_poly.entity_id
_entity_poly.type
_entity_poly.pdbx_seq_one_letter_code
_entity_poly.pdbx_strand_id
1 'polypeptide(L)'
;MNKSKAGLQLGLQTLSLVAGFMAWSIIAPLIPFISQDVQISSGQLSIILAIPVILGSVLRVPFGYLTNIVGAKWVFFTSFLVLLVPIFLLSQATSPGALMFAGFFLGVGGAIFSVGVTSLPKYFSKDKVGLANGIYGMGNLGTAVSSFLAPPIAGVIGWQNTVRSYLIIMAVFAVIMFFLGDGNELKVKVPLVEQSRKLMRNYKLYYLSFWYFITFGAFVAFGLFLPNFLVQNFGIDKVDAGIRTGVFIALATCLRPLGGILGDKFNAVSMLKIFFSIMIIGALILGVSSQIFLFTIGCLTVSICVGIGNGLVFKLVPLYFTTEAGVANGIVSMMGGLGGFFPPLVITAVTSLTGSSHLAFIFLSIFGIVALLTMFNLSKREQAVSTVE
;
A
#
# COMPACT_ATOMS: atom_id res chain seq x y z
N MET A 1 -17.21 12.25 24.09
CA MET A 1 -16.59 12.46 22.75
C MET A 1 -17.73 12.70 21.76
N ASN A 2 -17.65 13.74 20.92
CA ASN A 2 -18.73 14.07 19.97
C ASN A 2 -18.70 13.09 18.80
N LYS A 3 -19.71 12.22 18.70
CA LYS A 3 -19.81 11.16 17.63
C LYS A 3 -19.81 11.75 16.22
N SER A 4 -20.41 12.93 16.04
CA SER A 4 -20.43 13.65 14.75
C SER A 4 -19.01 14.03 14.29
N LYS A 5 -18.17 14.52 15.21
CA LYS A 5 -16.79 14.90 14.92
C LYS A 5 -15.93 13.68 14.55
N ALA A 6 -16.08 12.55 15.25
CA ALA A 6 -15.37 11.32 14.95
C ALA A 6 -15.69 10.79 13.54
N GLY A 7 -16.98 10.77 13.17
CA GLY A 7 -17.43 10.35 11.83
C GLY A 7 -16.90 11.27 10.73
N LEU A 8 -16.96 12.60 10.95
CA LEU A 8 -16.42 13.57 10.00
C LEU A 8 -14.92 13.37 9.78
N GLN A 9 -14.12 13.23 10.85
CA GLN A 9 -12.67 13.03 10.72
C GLN A 9 -12.33 11.68 10.07
N LEU A 10 -13.10 10.61 10.35
CA LEU A 10 -12.93 9.34 9.66
C LEU A 10 -13.16 9.48 8.15
N GLY A 11 -14.27 10.06 7.73
CA GLY A 11 -14.58 10.27 6.31
C GLY A 11 -13.56 11.18 5.63
N LEU A 12 -13.23 12.32 6.26
CA LEU A 12 -12.27 13.29 5.72
C LEU A 12 -10.87 12.69 5.55
N GLN A 13 -10.34 12.01 6.57
CA GLN A 13 -9.01 11.40 6.50
C GLN A 13 -8.98 10.22 5.52
N THR A 14 -10.07 9.45 5.42
CA THR A 14 -10.18 8.35 4.42
C THR A 14 -10.15 8.90 2.99
N LEU A 15 -10.95 9.93 2.69
CA LEU A 15 -10.94 10.57 1.37
C LEU A 15 -9.59 11.25 1.07
N SER A 16 -8.95 11.82 2.07
CA SER A 16 -7.60 12.38 1.95
C SER A 16 -6.57 11.29 1.60
N LEU A 17 -6.72 10.10 2.19
CA LEU A 17 -5.88 8.96 1.83
C LEU A 17 -6.15 8.51 0.39
N VAL A 18 -7.42 8.46 -0.05
CA VAL A 18 -7.76 8.19 -1.46
C VAL A 18 -7.01 9.15 -2.39
N ALA A 19 -7.11 10.46 -2.15
CA ALA A 19 -6.45 11.47 -2.97
C ALA A 19 -4.92 11.31 -3.00
N GLY A 20 -4.29 11.06 -1.85
CA GLY A 20 -2.84 10.86 -1.78
C GLY A 20 -2.38 9.58 -2.48
N PHE A 21 -3.14 8.49 -2.37
CA PHE A 21 -2.84 7.23 -3.06
C PHE A 21 -3.10 7.32 -4.57
N MET A 22 -4.05 8.14 -5.00
CA MET A 22 -4.19 8.49 -6.42
C MET A 22 -2.90 9.13 -6.96
N ALA A 23 -2.37 10.15 -6.28
CA ALA A 23 -1.14 10.83 -6.70
C ALA A 23 0.08 9.89 -6.62
N TRP A 24 0.19 9.10 -5.56
CA TRP A 24 1.31 8.17 -5.37
C TRP A 24 1.43 7.14 -6.48
N SER A 25 0.31 6.65 -7.00
CA SER A 25 0.27 5.54 -7.97
C SER A 25 0.10 5.97 -9.43
N ILE A 26 0.05 7.28 -9.73
CA ILE A 26 -0.32 7.81 -11.07
C ILE A 26 0.61 7.34 -12.19
N ILE A 27 1.90 7.11 -11.92
CA ILE A 27 2.88 6.73 -12.95
C ILE A 27 2.53 5.36 -13.53
N ALA A 28 2.24 4.37 -12.70
CA ALA A 28 2.08 2.97 -13.13
C ALA A 28 1.03 2.79 -14.24
N PRO A 29 -0.23 3.25 -14.09
CA PRO A 29 -1.24 3.11 -15.14
C PRO A 29 -0.93 3.95 -16.39
N LEU A 30 -0.09 4.98 -16.29
CA LEU A 30 0.29 5.84 -17.40
C LEU A 30 1.56 5.37 -18.14
N ILE A 31 2.33 4.41 -17.62
CA ILE A 31 3.55 3.90 -18.27
C ILE A 31 3.31 3.52 -19.75
N PRO A 32 2.23 2.82 -20.12
CA PRO A 32 2.00 2.47 -21.54
C PRO A 32 1.82 3.68 -22.46
N PHE A 33 1.43 4.85 -21.91
CA PHE A 33 1.34 6.12 -22.64
C PHE A 33 2.68 6.88 -22.60
N ILE A 34 3.31 6.98 -21.43
CA ILE A 34 4.61 7.66 -21.23
C ILE A 34 5.69 7.04 -22.11
N SER A 35 5.73 5.71 -22.24
CA SER A 35 6.72 4.99 -23.04
C SER A 35 6.62 5.26 -24.56
N GLN A 36 5.58 5.93 -25.02
CA GLN A 36 5.47 6.39 -26.43
C GLN A 36 6.27 7.67 -26.67
N ASP A 37 6.37 8.54 -25.65
CA ASP A 37 7.01 9.84 -25.73
C ASP A 37 8.45 9.81 -25.15
N VAL A 38 8.68 8.94 -24.16
CA VAL A 38 9.96 8.83 -23.44
C VAL A 38 10.53 7.44 -23.64
N GLN A 39 11.73 7.36 -24.20
CA GLN A 39 12.44 6.08 -24.33
C GLN A 39 12.91 5.58 -22.96
N ILE A 40 12.37 4.44 -22.52
CA ILE A 40 12.62 3.86 -21.20
C ILE A 40 13.14 2.43 -21.40
N SER A 41 14.36 2.14 -20.94
CA SER A 41 14.87 0.76 -20.90
C SER A 41 14.18 -0.06 -19.82
N SER A 42 14.23 -1.40 -19.93
CA SER A 42 13.59 -2.29 -18.95
C SER A 42 14.10 -2.07 -17.52
N GLY A 43 15.39 -1.80 -17.33
CA GLY A 43 15.96 -1.49 -16.02
C GLY A 43 15.47 -0.15 -15.46
N GLN A 44 15.41 0.89 -16.31
CA GLN A 44 14.88 2.20 -15.94
C GLN A 44 13.40 2.11 -15.58
N LEU A 45 12.60 1.34 -16.33
CA LEU A 45 11.19 1.13 -16.06
C LEU A 45 10.96 0.57 -14.65
N SER A 46 11.71 -0.46 -14.27
CA SER A 46 11.59 -1.06 -12.95
C SER A 46 11.91 -0.09 -11.83
N ILE A 47 12.91 0.77 -12.01
CA ILE A 47 13.26 1.81 -11.05
C ILE A 47 12.17 2.89 -11.00
N ILE A 48 11.67 3.36 -12.14
CA ILE A 48 10.60 4.36 -12.22
C ILE A 48 9.36 3.88 -11.44
N LEU A 49 8.99 2.60 -11.59
CA LEU A 49 7.85 2.02 -10.91
C LEU A 49 8.09 1.82 -9.40
N ALA A 50 9.31 1.47 -9.01
CA ALA A 50 9.63 1.12 -7.63
C ALA A 50 10.01 2.33 -6.75
N ILE A 51 10.61 3.37 -7.33
CA ILE A 51 11.21 4.49 -6.58
C ILE A 51 10.20 5.29 -5.72
N PRO A 52 8.92 5.51 -6.11
CA PRO A 52 7.93 6.18 -5.27
C PRO A 52 7.67 5.44 -3.95
N VAL A 53 7.88 4.13 -3.95
CA VAL A 53 7.62 3.26 -2.80
C VAL A 53 8.64 3.51 -1.69
N ILE A 54 9.89 3.83 -2.01
CA ILE A 54 10.96 4.05 -1.04
C ILE A 54 10.60 5.20 -0.11
N LEU A 55 10.42 6.39 -0.68
CA LEU A 55 10.10 7.58 0.13
C LEU A 55 8.75 7.42 0.82
N GLY A 56 7.75 6.84 0.12
CA GLY A 56 6.44 6.56 0.67
C GLY A 56 6.46 5.62 1.86
N SER A 57 7.41 4.70 1.91
CA SER A 57 7.57 3.78 3.04
C SER A 57 8.34 4.43 4.18
N VAL A 58 9.49 5.02 3.89
CA VAL A 58 10.38 5.60 4.93
C VAL A 58 9.70 6.74 5.67
N LEU A 59 8.99 7.62 4.96
CA LEU A 59 8.28 8.75 5.58
C LEU A 59 7.09 8.34 6.46
N ARG A 60 6.62 7.09 6.43
CA ARG A 60 5.54 6.63 7.31
C ARG A 60 5.88 6.76 8.79
N VAL A 61 7.13 6.54 9.16
CA VAL A 61 7.56 6.69 10.56
C VAL A 61 7.56 8.15 11.00
N PRO A 62 8.27 9.08 10.32
CA PRO A 62 8.22 10.50 10.70
C PRO A 62 6.81 11.11 10.56
N PHE A 63 5.98 10.70 9.60
CA PHE A 63 4.63 11.23 9.45
C PHE A 63 3.71 10.80 10.61
N GLY A 64 3.81 9.54 11.06
CA GLY A 64 3.13 9.09 12.28
C GLY A 64 3.54 9.90 13.51
N TYR A 65 4.85 10.15 13.66
CA TYR A 65 5.38 10.98 14.74
C TYR A 65 4.89 12.45 14.67
N LEU A 66 4.98 13.07 13.50
CA LEU A 66 4.50 14.44 13.29
C LEU A 66 3.01 14.56 13.57
N THR A 67 2.21 13.55 13.20
CA THR A 67 0.76 13.53 13.51
C THR A 67 0.49 13.59 15.01
N ASN A 68 1.34 12.96 15.82
CA ASN A 68 1.22 13.07 17.28
C ASN A 68 1.55 14.46 17.83
N ILE A 69 2.47 15.19 17.17
CA ILE A 69 2.92 16.51 17.63
C ILE A 69 2.03 17.63 17.12
N VAL A 70 1.73 17.65 15.81
CA VAL A 70 1.02 18.77 15.18
C VAL A 70 -0.45 18.47 14.85
N GLY A 71 -0.84 17.18 14.81
CA GLY A 71 -2.17 16.72 14.43
C GLY A 71 -2.29 16.38 12.93
N ALA A 72 -3.26 15.53 12.60
CA ALA A 72 -3.48 15.03 11.24
C ALA A 72 -3.78 16.16 10.24
N LYS A 73 -4.55 17.17 10.64
CA LYS A 73 -4.88 18.35 9.84
C LYS A 73 -3.65 18.93 9.12
N TRP A 74 -2.62 19.24 9.89
CA TRP A 74 -1.44 19.93 9.36
C TRP A 74 -0.55 18.99 8.53
N VAL A 75 -0.45 17.72 8.92
CA VAL A 75 0.35 16.76 8.14
C VAL A 75 -0.31 16.48 6.78
N PHE A 76 -1.63 16.28 6.70
CA PHE A 76 -2.33 16.15 5.41
C PHE A 76 -2.21 17.41 4.57
N PHE A 77 -2.52 18.58 5.16
CA PHE A 77 -2.47 19.87 4.46
C PHE A 77 -1.09 20.11 3.82
N THR A 78 -0.03 20.00 4.61
CA THR A 78 1.33 20.21 4.10
C THR A 78 1.73 19.15 3.07
N SER A 79 1.31 17.90 3.25
CA SER A 79 1.57 16.83 2.28
C SER A 79 0.93 17.12 0.92
N PHE A 80 -0.32 17.61 0.89
CA PHE A 80 -0.97 17.96 -0.37
C PHE A 80 -0.30 19.15 -1.06
N LEU A 81 0.16 20.15 -0.31
CA LEU A 81 0.92 21.27 -0.89
C LEU A 81 2.27 20.81 -1.45
N VAL A 82 2.99 19.95 -0.73
CA VAL A 82 4.27 19.38 -1.18
C VAL A 82 4.07 18.54 -2.44
N LEU A 83 2.99 17.78 -2.56
CA LEU A 83 2.69 16.94 -3.72
C LEU A 83 2.44 17.75 -5.01
N LEU A 84 2.07 19.03 -4.93
CA LEU A 84 1.90 19.86 -6.13
C LEU A 84 3.19 19.95 -6.94
N VAL A 85 4.36 20.03 -6.28
CA VAL A 85 5.66 20.16 -6.95
C VAL A 85 6.00 18.90 -7.77
N PRO A 86 6.06 17.69 -7.22
CA PRO A 86 6.40 16.50 -8.00
C PRO A 86 5.35 16.16 -9.06
N ILE A 87 4.07 16.45 -8.86
CA ILE A 87 3.03 16.28 -9.88
C ILE A 87 3.28 17.22 -11.06
N PHE A 88 3.57 18.49 -10.79
CA PHE A 88 3.92 19.45 -11.84
C PHE A 88 5.18 19.01 -12.61
N LEU A 89 6.25 18.63 -11.90
CA LEU A 89 7.49 18.15 -12.52
C LEU A 89 7.27 16.87 -13.33
N LEU A 90 6.45 15.94 -12.85
CA LEU A 90 6.09 14.74 -13.60
C LEU A 90 5.40 15.09 -14.92
N SER A 91 4.48 16.08 -14.92
CA SER A 91 3.78 16.50 -16.13
C SER A 91 4.68 17.13 -17.20
N GLN A 92 5.89 17.53 -16.82
CA GLN A 92 6.91 18.13 -17.71
C GLN A 92 8.05 17.15 -18.03
N ALA A 93 7.98 15.91 -17.54
CA ALA A 93 9.08 14.96 -17.67
C ALA A 93 9.26 14.51 -19.13
N THR A 94 10.47 14.66 -19.65
CA THR A 94 10.89 14.25 -21.00
C THR A 94 12.00 13.21 -20.99
N SER A 95 12.44 12.76 -19.81
CA SER A 95 13.51 11.79 -19.65
C SER A 95 13.23 10.82 -18.51
N PRO A 96 13.80 9.60 -18.55
CA PRO A 96 13.68 8.65 -17.45
C PRO A 96 14.15 9.19 -16.11
N GLY A 97 15.22 10.01 -16.09
CA GLY A 97 15.71 10.64 -14.88
C GLY A 97 14.71 11.62 -14.27
N ALA A 98 14.02 12.42 -15.09
CA ALA A 98 12.96 13.33 -14.63
C ALA A 98 11.76 12.54 -14.05
N LEU A 99 11.38 11.42 -14.68
CA LEU A 99 10.33 10.53 -14.17
C LEU A 99 10.72 9.92 -12.81
N MET A 100 11.97 9.47 -12.66
CA MET A 100 12.48 8.92 -11.39
C MET A 100 12.49 9.99 -10.30
N PHE A 101 12.97 11.19 -10.60
CA PHE A 101 13.04 12.30 -9.65
C PHE A 101 11.64 12.69 -9.16
N ALA A 102 10.72 12.96 -10.08
CA ALA A 102 9.34 13.29 -9.71
C ALA A 102 8.67 12.12 -8.97
N GLY A 103 8.85 10.89 -9.46
CA GLY A 103 8.32 9.66 -8.85
C GLY A 103 8.78 9.47 -7.40
N PHE A 104 10.06 9.71 -7.10
CA PHE A 104 10.58 9.63 -5.73
C PHE A 104 9.78 10.52 -4.76
N PHE A 105 9.55 11.79 -5.13
CA PHE A 105 8.81 12.73 -4.28
C PHE A 105 7.30 12.49 -4.26
N LEU A 106 6.71 11.83 -5.27
CA LEU A 106 5.34 11.34 -5.19
C LEU A 106 5.13 10.34 -4.04
N GLY A 107 6.21 9.74 -3.55
CA GLY A 107 6.21 8.89 -2.37
C GLY A 107 5.55 9.54 -1.14
N VAL A 108 5.58 10.86 -1.02
CA VAL A 108 4.87 11.61 0.04
C VAL A 108 3.38 11.20 0.11
N GLY A 109 2.74 10.97 -1.05
CA GLY A 109 1.35 10.49 -1.11
C GLY A 109 1.14 9.12 -0.48
N GLY A 110 2.12 8.20 -0.60
CA GLY A 110 2.07 6.89 0.06
C GLY A 110 2.33 6.93 1.57
N ALA A 111 3.08 7.95 2.02
CA ALA A 111 3.43 8.12 3.43
C ALA A 111 2.25 8.60 4.30
N ILE A 112 1.28 9.32 3.73
CA ILE A 112 0.12 9.84 4.48
C ILE A 112 -0.75 8.74 5.10
N PHE A 113 -0.57 7.47 4.70
CA PHE A 113 -1.24 6.33 5.35
C PHE A 113 -1.02 6.32 6.86
N SER A 114 0.19 6.61 7.32
CA SER A 114 0.51 6.61 8.75
C SER A 114 -0.17 7.74 9.53
N VAL A 115 -0.63 8.79 8.85
CA VAL A 115 -1.32 9.94 9.48
C VAL A 115 -2.64 9.49 10.11
N GLY A 116 -3.51 8.86 9.33
CA GLY A 116 -4.83 8.44 9.81
C GLY A 116 -4.76 7.29 10.80
N VAL A 117 -3.91 6.27 10.60
CA VAL A 117 -3.76 5.17 11.56
C VAL A 117 -3.23 5.65 12.92
N THR A 118 -2.55 6.80 12.97
CA THR A 118 -2.10 7.45 14.21
C THR A 118 -3.15 8.37 14.80
N SER A 119 -3.90 9.08 13.96
CA SER A 119 -4.89 10.07 14.37
C SER A 119 -6.21 9.44 14.81
N LEU A 120 -6.77 8.55 13.99
CA LEU A 120 -8.13 8.01 14.18
C LEU A 120 -8.34 7.27 15.52
N PRO A 121 -7.39 6.48 16.05
CA PRO A 121 -7.56 5.88 17.37
C PRO A 121 -7.87 6.87 18.50
N LYS A 122 -7.54 8.15 18.34
CA LYS A 122 -7.83 9.21 19.32
C LYS A 122 -9.31 9.64 19.35
N TYR A 123 -10.07 9.28 18.31
CA TYR A 123 -11.50 9.62 18.16
C TYR A 123 -12.44 8.46 18.44
N PHE A 124 -11.92 7.24 18.60
CA PHE A 124 -12.74 6.05 18.77
C PHE A 124 -12.40 5.30 20.05
N SER A 125 -13.39 4.63 20.63
CA SER A 125 -13.20 3.71 21.75
C SER A 125 -12.45 2.45 21.29
N LYS A 126 -11.76 1.77 22.21
CA LYS A 126 -10.88 0.61 21.91
C LYS A 126 -11.58 -0.50 21.12
N ASP A 127 -12.89 -0.70 21.33
CA ASP A 127 -13.74 -1.66 20.62
C ASP A 127 -14.07 -1.26 19.17
N LYS A 128 -13.83 0.00 18.78
CA LYS A 128 -14.13 0.55 17.43
C LYS A 128 -12.91 0.99 16.65
N VAL A 129 -11.73 0.99 17.26
CA VAL A 129 -10.49 1.40 16.60
C VAL A 129 -10.17 0.49 15.40
N GLY A 130 -10.40 -0.82 15.52
CA GLY A 130 -10.20 -1.78 14.43
C GLY A 130 -11.06 -1.47 13.21
N LEU A 131 -12.36 -1.23 13.44
CA LEU A 131 -13.28 -0.84 12.37
C LEU A 131 -12.89 0.50 11.75
N ALA A 132 -12.55 1.52 12.56
CA ALA A 132 -12.15 2.83 12.07
C ALA A 132 -10.88 2.75 11.20
N ASN A 133 -9.86 2.01 11.65
CA ASN A 133 -8.64 1.77 10.87
C ASN A 133 -8.91 0.92 9.60
N GLY A 134 -9.85 -0.02 9.67
CA GLY A 134 -10.30 -0.79 8.50
C GLY A 134 -10.93 0.10 7.43
N ILE A 135 -11.86 0.98 7.82
CA ILE A 135 -12.49 1.98 6.93
C ILE A 135 -11.41 2.93 6.36
N TYR A 136 -10.55 3.45 7.22
CA TYR A 136 -9.44 4.29 6.76
C TYR A 136 -8.54 3.56 5.74
N GLY A 137 -8.23 2.30 5.99
CA GLY A 137 -7.45 1.46 5.09
C GLY A 137 -8.08 1.28 3.70
N MET A 138 -9.41 1.46 3.57
CA MET A 138 -10.07 1.50 2.26
C MET A 138 -9.65 2.73 1.43
N GLY A 139 -9.01 3.73 2.01
CA GLY A 139 -8.41 4.84 1.26
C GLY A 139 -7.36 4.41 0.24
N ASN A 140 -6.81 3.20 0.36
CA ASN A 140 -5.98 2.59 -0.69
C ASN A 140 -6.72 2.38 -2.02
N LEU A 141 -8.08 2.50 -2.06
CA LEU A 141 -8.86 2.58 -3.30
C LEU A 141 -8.39 3.72 -4.22
N GLY A 142 -7.69 4.73 -3.70
CA GLY A 142 -7.07 5.76 -4.52
C GLY A 142 -6.18 5.20 -5.63
N THR A 143 -5.44 4.12 -5.37
CA THR A 143 -4.66 3.42 -6.39
C THR A 143 -5.56 2.78 -7.48
N ALA A 144 -6.70 2.18 -7.08
CA ALA A 144 -7.66 1.66 -8.04
C ALA A 144 -8.29 2.79 -8.87
N VAL A 145 -8.67 3.89 -8.23
CA VAL A 145 -9.23 5.07 -8.92
C VAL A 145 -8.27 5.59 -9.99
N SER A 146 -6.97 5.71 -9.68
CA SER A 146 -5.97 6.07 -10.70
C SER A 146 -5.88 5.03 -11.82
N SER A 147 -5.89 3.74 -11.50
CA SER A 147 -5.82 2.68 -12.52
C SER A 147 -7.06 2.63 -13.42
N PHE A 148 -8.25 2.95 -12.89
CA PHE A 148 -9.48 3.01 -13.69
C PHE A 148 -9.59 4.29 -14.52
N LEU A 149 -9.21 5.45 -13.96
CA LEU A 149 -9.50 6.74 -14.58
C LEU A 149 -8.35 7.31 -15.40
N ALA A 150 -7.08 7.11 -14.96
CA ALA A 150 -5.97 7.75 -15.63
C ALA A 150 -5.75 7.26 -17.09
N PRO A 151 -5.82 5.95 -17.42
CA PRO A 151 -5.66 5.50 -18.81
C PRO A 151 -6.72 6.05 -19.78
N PRO A 152 -8.05 5.97 -19.51
CA PRO A 152 -9.04 6.53 -20.44
C PRO A 152 -8.91 8.06 -20.59
N ILE A 153 -8.60 8.78 -19.51
CA ILE A 153 -8.37 10.23 -19.57
C ILE A 153 -7.13 10.53 -20.42
N ALA A 154 -6.03 9.77 -20.23
CA ALA A 154 -4.81 9.94 -21.01
C ALA A 154 -5.01 9.63 -22.50
N GLY A 155 -5.91 8.70 -22.83
CA GLY A 155 -6.30 8.44 -24.22
C GLY A 155 -6.97 9.62 -24.92
N VAL A 156 -7.61 10.54 -24.17
CA VAL A 156 -8.32 11.70 -24.72
C VAL A 156 -7.49 12.97 -24.69
N ILE A 157 -6.83 13.28 -23.56
CA ILE A 157 -6.14 14.56 -23.34
C ILE A 157 -4.62 14.44 -23.22
N GLY A 158 -4.07 13.23 -23.38
CA GLY A 158 -2.65 12.93 -23.19
C GLY A 158 -2.28 12.72 -21.72
N TRP A 159 -1.18 11.99 -21.49
CA TRP A 159 -0.76 11.63 -20.12
C TRP A 159 -0.27 12.85 -19.32
N GLN A 160 0.36 13.84 -19.95
CA GLN A 160 0.84 15.08 -19.31
C GLN A 160 -0.34 15.87 -18.70
N ASN A 161 -1.42 16.08 -19.47
CA ASN A 161 -2.60 16.79 -18.98
C ASN A 161 -3.38 15.97 -17.96
N THR A 162 -3.38 14.64 -18.08
CA THR A 162 -3.92 13.75 -17.06
C THR A 162 -3.18 13.92 -15.73
N VAL A 163 -1.86 13.96 -15.74
CA VAL A 163 -1.06 14.25 -14.54
C VAL A 163 -1.36 15.66 -13.99
N ARG A 164 -1.47 16.69 -14.84
CA ARG A 164 -1.82 18.05 -14.41
C ARG A 164 -3.17 18.14 -13.72
N SER A 165 -4.15 17.33 -14.12
CA SER A 165 -5.47 17.31 -13.45
C SER A 165 -5.37 16.93 -11.96
N TYR A 166 -4.35 16.16 -11.55
CA TYR A 166 -4.11 15.82 -10.15
C TYR A 166 -3.65 17.02 -9.30
N LEU A 167 -3.10 18.08 -9.91
CA LEU A 167 -2.83 19.35 -9.20
C LEU A 167 -4.11 19.93 -8.61
N ILE A 168 -5.20 19.88 -9.37
CA ILE A 168 -6.51 20.37 -8.91
C ILE A 168 -6.98 19.52 -7.72
N ILE A 169 -6.87 18.19 -7.81
CA ILE A 169 -7.26 17.28 -6.73
C ILE A 169 -6.47 17.60 -5.45
N MET A 170 -5.15 17.73 -5.54
CA MET A 170 -4.31 18.04 -4.37
C MET A 170 -4.63 19.41 -3.79
N ALA A 171 -4.83 20.43 -4.62
CA ALA A 171 -5.22 21.76 -4.15
C ALA A 171 -6.57 21.76 -3.44
N VAL A 172 -7.57 21.06 -4.00
CA VAL A 172 -8.90 20.91 -3.37
C VAL A 172 -8.79 20.21 -2.02
N PHE A 173 -8.05 19.10 -1.92
CA PHE A 173 -7.88 18.40 -0.65
C PHE A 173 -7.05 19.18 0.37
N ALA A 174 -6.07 19.99 -0.08
CA ALA A 174 -5.37 20.94 0.81
C ALA A 174 -6.36 21.94 1.42
N VAL A 175 -7.21 22.56 0.61
CA VAL A 175 -8.25 23.52 1.07
C VAL A 175 -9.24 22.82 2.02
N ILE A 176 -9.75 21.65 1.65
CA ILE A 176 -10.66 20.86 2.49
C ILE A 176 -10.03 20.56 3.85
N MET A 177 -8.79 20.08 3.89
CA MET A 177 -8.09 19.77 5.14
C MET A 177 -7.80 21.02 5.98
N PHE A 178 -7.51 22.16 5.34
CA PHE A 178 -7.30 23.43 6.03
C PHE A 178 -8.55 23.89 6.79
N PHE A 179 -9.73 23.79 6.17
CA PHE A 179 -10.98 24.26 6.79
C PHE A 179 -11.66 23.20 7.67
N LEU A 180 -11.71 21.95 7.25
CA LEU A 180 -12.49 20.87 7.91
C LEU A 180 -11.63 19.97 8.81
N GLY A 181 -10.31 19.99 8.68
CA GLY A 181 -9.41 19.21 9.54
C GLY A 181 -9.47 19.69 11.00
N ASP A 182 -9.36 18.76 11.94
CA ASP A 182 -9.41 19.07 13.37
C ASP A 182 -8.09 19.71 13.86
N GLY A 183 -8.14 21.02 14.14
CA GLY A 183 -7.01 21.76 14.73
C GLY A 183 -6.77 21.46 16.21
N ASN A 184 -7.79 20.90 16.89
CA ASN A 184 -7.75 20.59 18.33
C ASN A 184 -7.59 19.09 18.61
N GLU A 185 -7.03 18.33 17.65
CA GLU A 185 -6.71 16.92 17.85
C GLU A 185 -5.80 16.73 19.07
N LEU A 186 -6.07 15.70 19.88
CA LEU A 186 -5.26 15.36 21.04
C LEU A 186 -3.80 15.11 20.64
N LYS A 187 -2.89 15.92 21.19
CA LYS A 187 -1.44 15.81 20.94
C LYS A 187 -0.80 14.89 21.98
N VAL A 188 -0.07 13.89 21.52
CA VAL A 188 0.61 12.91 22.38
C VAL A 188 2.11 13.05 22.15
N LYS A 189 2.81 13.64 23.11
CA LYS A 189 4.27 13.79 23.08
C LYS A 189 4.92 12.61 23.78
N VAL A 190 5.22 11.55 23.04
CA VAL A 190 5.96 10.39 23.56
C VAL A 190 7.28 10.28 22.79
N PRO A 191 8.43 10.09 23.49
CA PRO A 191 9.72 9.95 22.82
C PRO A 191 9.72 8.74 21.87
N LEU A 192 9.87 9.00 20.55
CA LEU A 192 9.83 7.97 19.50
C LEU A 192 10.94 6.93 19.68
N VAL A 193 12.13 7.39 20.09
CA VAL A 193 13.34 6.56 20.21
C VAL A 193 13.17 5.48 21.28
N GLU A 194 12.58 5.83 22.43
CA GLU A 194 12.37 4.89 23.53
C GLU A 194 11.37 3.80 23.17
N GLN A 195 10.23 4.17 22.57
CA GLN A 195 9.21 3.22 22.09
C GLN A 195 9.79 2.30 21.01
N SER A 196 10.52 2.86 20.04
CA SER A 196 11.14 2.09 18.97
C SER A 196 12.16 1.08 19.52
N ARG A 197 13.00 1.48 20.48
CA ARG A 197 13.99 0.59 21.10
C ARG A 197 13.33 -0.61 21.80
N LYS A 198 12.22 -0.40 22.51
CA LYS A 198 11.46 -1.47 23.19
C LYS A 198 10.83 -2.42 22.16
N LEU A 199 10.20 -1.87 21.13
CA LEU A 199 9.56 -2.64 20.06
C LEU A 199 10.55 -3.50 19.27
N MET A 200 11.73 -2.96 18.94
CA MET A 200 12.76 -3.66 18.18
C MET A 200 13.35 -4.88 18.92
N ARG A 201 13.14 -5.02 20.23
CA ARG A 201 13.50 -6.22 20.99
C ARG A 201 12.44 -7.33 20.94
N ASN A 202 11.25 -7.03 20.42
CA ASN A 202 10.14 -7.99 20.36
C ASN A 202 10.08 -8.69 19.01
N TYR A 203 10.31 -10.01 18.99
CA TYR A 203 10.32 -10.83 17.77
C TYR A 203 8.97 -10.81 17.02
N LYS A 204 7.83 -10.57 17.71
CA LYS A 204 6.51 -10.47 17.10
C LYS A 204 6.42 -9.29 16.11
N LEU A 205 7.17 -8.20 16.38
CA LEU A 205 7.25 -7.07 15.45
C LEU A 205 7.83 -7.50 14.09
N TYR A 206 8.89 -8.30 14.12
CA TYR A 206 9.55 -8.79 12.89
C TYR A 206 8.66 -9.74 12.10
N TYR A 207 7.91 -10.63 12.78
CA TYR A 207 6.97 -11.51 12.12
C TYR A 207 5.84 -10.72 11.44
N LEU A 208 5.18 -9.80 12.14
CA LEU A 208 4.13 -8.97 11.56
C LEU A 208 4.65 -8.10 10.43
N SER A 209 5.84 -7.52 10.59
CA SER A 209 6.52 -6.73 9.55
C SER A 209 6.79 -7.58 8.30
N PHE A 210 7.25 -8.82 8.45
CA PHE A 210 7.52 -9.73 7.36
C PHE A 210 6.23 -10.20 6.66
N TRP A 211 5.19 -10.54 7.40
CA TRP A 211 3.91 -10.94 6.82
C TRP A 211 3.27 -9.77 6.06
N TYR A 212 3.36 -8.56 6.61
CA TYR A 212 2.84 -7.38 5.93
C TYR A 212 3.73 -6.96 4.74
N PHE A 213 5.04 -7.17 4.83
CA PHE A 213 5.98 -7.01 3.70
C PHE A 213 5.54 -7.86 2.50
N ILE A 214 5.05 -9.08 2.73
CA ILE A 214 4.57 -9.95 1.65
C ILE A 214 3.18 -9.50 1.19
N THR A 215 2.21 -9.37 2.10
CA THR A 215 0.81 -9.11 1.71
C THR A 215 0.63 -7.70 1.15
N PHE A 216 1.08 -6.68 1.85
CA PHE A 216 0.98 -5.31 1.34
C PHE A 216 2.01 -5.04 0.23
N GLY A 217 3.18 -5.64 0.32
CA GLY A 217 4.18 -5.58 -0.74
C GLY A 217 3.67 -6.15 -2.06
N ALA A 218 3.03 -7.32 -2.05
CA ALA A 218 2.38 -7.87 -3.24
C ALA A 218 1.27 -6.94 -3.75
N PHE A 219 0.40 -6.41 -2.88
CA PHE A 219 -0.62 -5.43 -3.25
C PHE A 219 -0.02 -4.23 -4.01
N VAL A 220 1.02 -3.62 -3.45
CA VAL A 220 1.69 -2.46 -4.06
C VAL A 220 2.37 -2.85 -5.37
N ALA A 221 3.12 -3.95 -5.37
CA ALA A 221 3.83 -4.43 -6.55
C ALA A 221 2.90 -4.67 -7.73
N PHE A 222 1.81 -5.43 -7.53
CA PHE A 222 0.84 -5.67 -8.61
C PHE A 222 0.22 -4.37 -9.11
N GLY A 223 -0.10 -3.42 -8.23
CA GLY A 223 -0.58 -2.10 -8.63
C GLY A 223 0.42 -1.32 -9.51
N LEU A 224 1.72 -1.54 -9.30
CA LEU A 224 2.78 -0.84 -10.02
C LEU A 224 3.15 -1.48 -11.36
N PHE A 225 3.29 -2.81 -11.41
CA PHE A 225 3.79 -3.45 -12.61
C PHE A 225 2.70 -4.04 -13.52
N LEU A 226 1.52 -4.40 -12.97
CA LEU A 226 0.49 -5.14 -13.69
C LEU A 226 -0.02 -4.41 -14.95
N PRO A 227 -0.25 -3.08 -14.98
CA PRO A 227 -0.70 -2.41 -16.19
C PRO A 227 0.25 -2.62 -17.37
N ASN A 228 1.53 -2.38 -17.14
CA ASN A 228 2.55 -2.55 -18.18
C ASN A 228 2.79 -4.02 -18.53
N PHE A 229 2.76 -4.90 -17.53
CA PHE A 229 2.90 -6.35 -17.72
C PHE A 229 1.82 -6.93 -18.63
N LEU A 230 0.55 -6.54 -18.43
CA LEU A 230 -0.58 -6.98 -19.25
C LEU A 230 -0.45 -6.51 -20.70
N VAL A 231 -0.03 -5.27 -20.92
CA VAL A 231 0.20 -4.74 -22.27
C VAL A 231 1.33 -5.49 -22.97
N GLN A 232 2.47 -5.69 -22.29
CA GLN A 232 3.67 -6.26 -22.91
C GLN A 232 3.58 -7.79 -23.13
N ASN A 233 3.01 -8.52 -22.17
CA ASN A 233 3.02 -10.00 -22.22
C ASN A 233 1.76 -10.59 -22.86
N PHE A 234 0.64 -9.87 -22.83
CA PHE A 234 -0.64 -10.37 -23.37
C PHE A 234 -1.23 -9.51 -24.49
N GLY A 235 -0.58 -8.41 -24.87
CA GLY A 235 -1.05 -7.51 -25.93
C GLY A 235 -2.38 -6.82 -25.62
N ILE A 236 -2.75 -6.71 -24.33
CA ILE A 236 -4.01 -6.08 -23.88
C ILE A 236 -3.93 -4.58 -24.14
N ASP A 237 -5.05 -3.99 -24.55
CA ASP A 237 -5.17 -2.53 -24.67
C ASP A 237 -4.82 -1.82 -23.37
N LYS A 238 -4.23 -0.63 -23.47
CA LYS A 238 -3.73 0.15 -22.32
C LYS A 238 -4.83 0.52 -21.32
N VAL A 239 -6.03 0.82 -21.83
CA VAL A 239 -7.19 1.17 -20.99
C VAL A 239 -7.68 -0.08 -20.27
N ASP A 240 -7.84 -1.21 -21.00
CA ASP A 240 -8.27 -2.50 -20.42
C ASP A 240 -7.26 -3.01 -19.38
N ALA A 241 -5.95 -2.87 -19.63
CA ALA A 241 -4.90 -3.21 -18.66
C ALA A 241 -5.02 -2.40 -17.37
N GLY A 242 -5.31 -1.09 -17.48
CA GLY A 242 -5.59 -0.22 -16.33
C GLY A 242 -6.82 -0.65 -15.55
N ILE A 243 -7.92 -0.97 -16.25
CA ILE A 243 -9.17 -1.46 -15.65
C ILE A 243 -8.95 -2.78 -14.88
N ARG A 244 -8.28 -3.76 -15.49
CA ARG A 244 -7.96 -5.06 -14.84
C ARG A 244 -7.10 -4.87 -13.59
N THR A 245 -6.11 -3.99 -13.65
CA THR A 245 -5.31 -3.62 -12.48
C THR A 245 -6.15 -2.95 -11.40
N GLY A 246 -7.02 -2.04 -11.81
CA GLY A 246 -7.98 -1.40 -10.90
C GLY A 246 -8.89 -2.41 -10.19
N VAL A 247 -9.38 -3.44 -10.89
CA VAL A 247 -10.17 -4.53 -10.30
C VAL A 247 -9.35 -5.30 -9.26
N PHE A 248 -8.08 -5.66 -9.57
CA PHE A 248 -7.18 -6.30 -8.61
C PHE A 248 -7.06 -5.48 -7.33
N ILE A 249 -6.77 -4.18 -7.46
CA ILE A 249 -6.55 -3.27 -6.34
C ILE A 249 -7.84 -3.06 -5.53
N ALA A 250 -8.96 -2.85 -6.22
CA ALA A 250 -10.26 -2.63 -5.59
C ALA A 250 -10.68 -3.85 -4.77
N LEU A 251 -10.56 -5.06 -5.35
CA LEU A 251 -10.90 -6.31 -4.69
C LEU A 251 -10.04 -6.50 -3.43
N ALA A 252 -8.70 -6.37 -3.56
CA ALA A 252 -7.80 -6.49 -2.42
C ALA A 252 -8.11 -5.45 -1.31
N THR A 253 -8.46 -4.23 -1.70
CA THR A 253 -8.75 -3.17 -0.74
C THR A 253 -10.09 -3.37 -0.04
N CYS A 254 -11.14 -3.74 -0.78
CA CYS A 254 -12.48 -3.96 -0.24
C CYS A 254 -12.55 -5.20 0.68
N LEU A 255 -11.65 -6.17 0.52
CA LEU A 255 -11.59 -7.36 1.37
C LEU A 255 -10.80 -7.17 2.68
N ARG A 256 -10.15 -6.01 2.90
CA ARG A 256 -9.45 -5.73 4.17
C ARG A 256 -10.36 -5.75 5.39
N PRO A 257 -11.56 -5.13 5.38
CA PRO A 257 -12.49 -5.23 6.51
C PRO A 257 -12.90 -6.67 6.82
N LEU A 258 -13.05 -7.51 5.77
CA LEU A 258 -13.34 -8.93 5.96
C LEU A 258 -12.21 -9.64 6.72
N GLY A 259 -10.95 -9.33 6.41
CA GLY A 259 -9.79 -9.83 7.16
C GLY A 259 -9.83 -9.43 8.64
N GLY A 260 -10.22 -8.18 8.93
CA GLY A 260 -10.45 -7.71 10.31
C GLY A 260 -11.54 -8.51 11.02
N ILE A 261 -12.70 -8.69 10.40
CA ILE A 261 -13.83 -9.46 10.94
C ILE A 261 -13.44 -10.93 11.18
N LEU A 262 -12.74 -11.55 10.24
CA LEU A 262 -12.24 -12.92 10.40
C LEU A 262 -11.26 -13.03 11.57
N GLY A 263 -10.38 -12.03 11.75
CA GLY A 263 -9.46 -11.96 12.88
C GLY A 263 -10.14 -11.67 14.22
N ASP A 264 -11.33 -11.08 14.22
CA ASP A 264 -12.15 -10.89 15.42
C ASP A 264 -12.87 -12.19 15.84
N LYS A 265 -13.30 -13.01 14.84
CA LYS A 265 -14.09 -14.24 15.08
C LYS A 265 -13.24 -15.47 15.26
N PHE A 266 -12.08 -15.51 14.63
CA PHE A 266 -11.20 -16.70 14.57
C PHE A 266 -9.78 -16.31 14.99
N ASN A 267 -8.94 -17.29 15.26
CA ASN A 267 -7.52 -17.03 15.50
C ASN A 267 -6.87 -16.44 14.25
N ALA A 268 -6.42 -15.20 14.33
CA ALA A 268 -5.91 -14.44 13.19
C ALA A 268 -4.66 -15.09 12.55
N VAL A 269 -3.78 -15.72 13.35
CA VAL A 269 -2.59 -16.43 12.84
C VAL A 269 -3.01 -17.68 12.06
N SER A 270 -4.02 -18.41 12.53
CA SER A 270 -4.56 -19.57 11.81
C SER A 270 -5.20 -19.17 10.48
N MET A 271 -5.95 -18.04 10.45
CA MET A 271 -6.49 -17.51 9.22
C MET A 271 -5.38 -17.08 8.25
N LEU A 272 -4.32 -16.42 8.74
CA LEU A 272 -3.16 -16.07 7.90
C LEU A 272 -2.54 -17.31 7.25
N LYS A 273 -2.38 -18.42 8.00
CA LYS A 273 -1.85 -19.68 7.42
C LYS A 273 -2.70 -20.15 6.23
N ILE A 274 -4.03 -20.11 6.35
CA ILE A 274 -4.95 -20.51 5.27
C ILE A 274 -4.76 -19.60 4.05
N PHE A 275 -4.84 -18.28 4.24
CA PHE A 275 -4.75 -17.35 3.12
C PHE A 275 -3.37 -17.30 2.48
N PHE A 276 -2.29 -17.47 3.24
CA PHE A 276 -0.95 -17.60 2.65
C PHE A 276 -0.80 -18.91 1.85
N SER A 277 -1.39 -20.03 2.30
CA SER A 277 -1.40 -21.26 1.51
C SER A 277 -2.11 -21.09 0.17
N ILE A 278 -3.26 -20.43 0.17
CA ILE A 278 -4.02 -20.14 -1.06
C ILE A 278 -3.24 -19.15 -1.95
N MET A 279 -2.59 -18.15 -1.37
CA MET A 279 -1.77 -17.18 -2.09
C MET A 279 -0.58 -17.85 -2.80
N ILE A 280 0.06 -18.83 -2.16
CA ILE A 280 1.15 -19.63 -2.76
C ILE A 280 0.65 -20.33 -4.03
N ILE A 281 -0.54 -20.95 -3.98
CA ILE A 281 -1.14 -21.61 -5.14
C ILE A 281 -1.41 -20.56 -6.25
N GLY A 282 -2.00 -19.42 -5.91
CA GLY A 282 -2.22 -18.32 -6.85
C GLY A 282 -0.94 -17.83 -7.51
N ALA A 283 0.14 -17.67 -6.74
CA ALA A 283 1.44 -17.26 -7.25
C ALA A 283 2.10 -18.31 -8.16
N LEU A 284 1.94 -19.61 -7.86
CA LEU A 284 2.39 -20.69 -8.74
C LEU A 284 1.61 -20.69 -10.07
N ILE A 285 0.30 -20.49 -10.03
CA ILE A 285 -0.51 -20.32 -11.25
C ILE A 285 0.03 -19.19 -12.11
N LEU A 286 0.35 -18.02 -11.52
CA LEU A 286 0.95 -16.89 -12.23
C LEU A 286 2.31 -17.24 -12.84
N GLY A 287 3.12 -18.01 -12.12
CA GLY A 287 4.48 -18.39 -12.53
C GLY A 287 4.53 -19.35 -13.73
N VAL A 288 3.48 -20.16 -13.93
CA VAL A 288 3.42 -21.16 -15.01
C VAL A 288 2.46 -20.80 -16.14
N SER A 289 1.64 -19.76 -15.96
CA SER A 289 0.54 -19.44 -16.86
C SER A 289 0.94 -18.47 -17.96
N SER A 290 0.94 -18.94 -19.21
CA SER A 290 1.07 -18.10 -20.41
C SER A 290 -0.28 -17.64 -20.99
N GLN A 291 -1.41 -18.14 -20.47
CA GLN A 291 -2.76 -17.81 -20.93
C GLN A 291 -3.40 -16.77 -20.02
N ILE A 292 -3.97 -15.73 -20.62
CA ILE A 292 -4.60 -14.61 -19.88
C ILE A 292 -5.69 -15.07 -18.91
N PHE A 293 -6.45 -16.10 -19.25
CA PHE A 293 -7.52 -16.62 -18.39
C PHE A 293 -6.97 -17.18 -17.08
N LEU A 294 -5.98 -18.08 -17.15
CA LEU A 294 -5.32 -18.65 -15.96
C LEU A 294 -4.56 -17.58 -15.18
N PHE A 295 -3.88 -16.67 -15.87
CA PHE A 295 -3.21 -15.53 -15.25
C PHE A 295 -4.20 -14.67 -14.45
N THR A 296 -5.40 -14.41 -15.00
CA THR A 296 -6.45 -13.66 -14.31
C THR A 296 -6.91 -14.39 -13.04
N ILE A 297 -7.11 -15.72 -13.10
CA ILE A 297 -7.46 -16.52 -11.90
C ILE A 297 -6.35 -16.38 -10.84
N GLY A 298 -5.08 -16.52 -11.21
CA GLY A 298 -3.96 -16.32 -10.30
C GLY A 298 -3.95 -14.93 -9.68
N CYS A 299 -4.13 -13.88 -10.49
CA CYS A 299 -4.23 -12.49 -10.01
C CYS A 299 -5.36 -12.29 -9.00
N LEU A 300 -6.58 -12.76 -9.31
CA LEU A 300 -7.72 -12.62 -8.42
C LEU A 300 -7.54 -13.41 -7.12
N THR A 301 -6.96 -14.61 -7.19
CA THR A 301 -6.60 -15.40 -6.02
C THR A 301 -5.62 -14.66 -5.11
N VAL A 302 -4.54 -14.12 -5.68
CA VAL A 302 -3.57 -13.31 -4.92
C VAL A 302 -4.24 -12.07 -4.36
N SER A 303 -5.08 -11.37 -5.13
CA SER A 303 -5.80 -10.16 -4.69
C SER A 303 -6.65 -10.43 -3.44
N ILE A 304 -7.44 -11.51 -3.45
CA ILE A 304 -8.26 -11.91 -2.29
C ILE A 304 -7.39 -12.18 -1.07
N CYS A 305 -6.33 -12.94 -1.26
CA CYS A 305 -5.44 -13.35 -0.15
C CYS A 305 -4.68 -12.17 0.46
N VAL A 306 -4.14 -11.27 -0.36
CA VAL A 306 -3.43 -10.09 0.15
C VAL A 306 -4.40 -9.10 0.82
N GLY A 307 -5.62 -8.95 0.30
CA GLY A 307 -6.64 -8.12 0.90
C GLY A 307 -7.00 -8.57 2.31
N ILE A 308 -7.40 -9.83 2.45
CA ILE A 308 -7.75 -10.43 3.75
C ILE A 308 -6.53 -10.50 4.67
N GLY A 309 -5.35 -10.89 4.15
CA GLY A 309 -4.09 -10.93 4.90
C GLY A 309 -3.70 -9.57 5.49
N ASN A 310 -3.86 -8.49 4.71
CA ASN A 310 -3.62 -7.13 5.19
C ASN A 310 -4.51 -6.76 6.39
N GLY A 311 -5.80 -7.14 6.36
CA GLY A 311 -6.74 -6.93 7.47
C GLY A 311 -6.34 -7.73 8.72
N LEU A 312 -5.97 -9.00 8.55
CA LEU A 312 -5.55 -9.89 9.62
C LEU A 312 -4.28 -9.40 10.33
N VAL A 313 -3.26 -8.93 9.57
CA VAL A 313 -2.02 -8.41 10.17
C VAL A 313 -2.30 -7.18 11.02
N PHE A 314 -3.11 -6.21 10.53
CA PHE A 314 -3.44 -5.01 11.30
C PHE A 314 -4.36 -5.27 12.50
N LYS A 315 -5.07 -6.39 12.52
CA LYS A 315 -5.75 -6.87 13.73
C LYS A 315 -4.76 -7.35 14.80
N LEU A 316 -3.67 -8.01 14.39
CA LEU A 316 -2.66 -8.55 15.31
C LEU A 316 -1.78 -7.46 15.94
N VAL A 317 -1.53 -6.34 15.25
CA VAL A 317 -0.66 -5.28 15.78
C VAL A 317 -1.15 -4.76 17.14
N PRO A 318 -2.38 -4.25 17.32
CA PRO A 318 -2.85 -3.79 18.62
C PRO A 318 -3.03 -4.92 19.64
N LEU A 319 -3.19 -6.18 19.20
CA LEU A 319 -3.27 -7.32 20.10
C LEU A 319 -1.92 -7.61 20.76
N TYR A 320 -0.82 -7.51 20.02
CA TYR A 320 0.52 -7.79 20.55
C TYR A 320 1.21 -6.55 21.16
N PHE A 321 0.83 -5.34 20.74
CA PHE A 321 1.46 -4.07 21.13
C PHE A 321 0.43 -3.06 21.61
N THR A 322 -0.15 -3.31 22.79
CA THR A 322 -1.26 -2.49 23.33
C THR A 322 -0.86 -1.05 23.64
N THR A 323 0.32 -0.85 24.22
CA THR A 323 0.83 0.49 24.63
C THR A 323 1.60 1.18 23.52
N GLU A 324 2.28 0.44 22.65
CA GLU A 324 3.12 0.95 21.57
C GLU A 324 2.48 0.79 20.18
N ALA A 325 1.18 0.51 20.09
CA ALA A 325 0.50 0.18 18.84
C ALA A 325 0.72 1.21 17.71
N GLY A 326 0.78 2.51 18.04
CA GLY A 326 1.02 3.56 17.04
C GLY A 326 2.39 3.44 16.33
N VAL A 327 3.47 3.24 17.10
CA VAL A 327 4.81 3.07 16.55
C VAL A 327 4.95 1.71 15.86
N ALA A 328 4.37 0.65 16.44
CA ALA A 328 4.35 -0.67 15.83
C ALA A 328 3.63 -0.65 14.47
N ASN A 329 2.48 0.01 14.36
CA ASN A 329 1.76 0.24 13.10
C ASN A 329 2.64 1.00 12.09
N GLY A 330 3.38 2.02 12.53
CA GLY A 330 4.31 2.78 11.69
C GLY A 330 5.40 1.87 11.09
N ILE A 331 6.07 1.07 11.93
CA ILE A 331 7.15 0.17 11.50
C ILE A 331 6.62 -0.94 10.59
N VAL A 332 5.52 -1.62 11.00
CA VAL A 332 4.91 -2.68 10.19
C VAL A 332 4.45 -2.15 8.84
N SER A 333 3.83 -0.95 8.81
CA SER A 333 3.37 -0.36 7.56
C SER A 333 4.53 0.13 6.67
N MET A 334 5.62 0.61 7.25
CA MET A 334 6.85 0.93 6.52
C MET A 334 7.41 -0.31 5.82
N MET A 335 7.56 -1.41 6.55
CA MET A 335 8.06 -2.67 5.99
C MET A 335 7.14 -3.23 4.90
N GLY A 336 5.82 -3.15 5.09
CA GLY A 336 4.88 -3.52 4.05
C GLY A 336 5.01 -2.68 2.78
N GLY A 337 5.19 -1.38 2.91
CA GLY A 337 5.46 -0.50 1.77
C GLY A 337 6.75 -0.90 1.05
N LEU A 338 7.86 -1.09 1.77
CA LEU A 338 9.13 -1.53 1.21
C LEU A 338 9.02 -2.86 0.46
N GLY A 339 8.10 -3.76 0.87
CA GLY A 339 7.82 -5.00 0.16
C GLY A 339 7.38 -4.80 -1.29
N GLY A 340 6.79 -3.65 -1.64
CA GLY A 340 6.41 -3.31 -3.00
C GLY A 340 7.56 -2.81 -3.88
N PHE A 341 8.70 -2.46 -3.29
CA PHE A 341 9.86 -1.94 -4.02
C PHE A 341 10.59 -3.03 -4.82
N PHE A 342 10.75 -4.21 -4.24
CA PHE A 342 11.58 -5.27 -4.82
C PHE A 342 10.96 -5.99 -6.02
N PRO A 343 9.66 -6.30 -6.08
CA PRO A 343 9.10 -7.14 -7.13
C PRO A 343 9.31 -6.63 -8.57
N PRO A 344 9.17 -5.33 -8.90
CA PRO A 344 9.50 -4.85 -10.24
C PRO A 344 10.96 -5.12 -10.63
N LEU A 345 11.90 -4.99 -9.68
CA LEU A 345 13.32 -5.28 -9.89
C LEU A 345 13.56 -6.77 -10.10
N VAL A 346 12.89 -7.62 -9.31
CA VAL A 346 12.96 -9.09 -9.44
C VAL A 346 12.42 -9.53 -10.80
N ILE A 347 11.28 -8.99 -11.25
CA ILE A 347 10.72 -9.29 -12.57
C ILE A 347 11.74 -8.97 -13.67
N THR A 348 12.38 -7.81 -13.63
CA THR A 348 13.39 -7.43 -14.61
C THR A 348 14.60 -8.35 -14.58
N ALA A 349 15.14 -8.67 -13.39
CA ALA A 349 16.30 -9.55 -13.24
C ALA A 349 15.97 -10.98 -13.73
N VAL A 350 14.82 -11.52 -13.36
CA VAL A 350 14.40 -12.86 -13.79
C VAL A 350 14.18 -12.89 -15.31
N THR A 351 13.52 -11.88 -15.87
CA THR A 351 13.30 -11.80 -17.32
C THR A 351 14.59 -11.73 -18.09
N SER A 352 15.59 -10.97 -17.62
CA SER A 352 16.90 -10.86 -18.28
C SER A 352 17.71 -12.18 -18.23
N LEU A 353 17.53 -12.98 -17.17
CA LEU A 353 18.25 -14.24 -16.98
C LEU A 353 17.58 -15.43 -17.67
N THR A 354 16.24 -15.45 -17.70
CA THR A 354 15.46 -16.64 -18.11
C THR A 354 14.67 -16.45 -19.41
N GLY A 355 14.55 -15.21 -19.88
CA GLY A 355 13.65 -14.84 -20.99
C GLY A 355 12.16 -14.85 -20.64
N SER A 356 11.79 -15.18 -19.38
CA SER A 356 10.39 -15.28 -18.92
C SER A 356 10.12 -14.43 -17.71
N SER A 357 9.24 -13.45 -17.85
CA SER A 357 8.78 -12.60 -16.74
C SER A 357 7.83 -13.32 -15.77
N HIS A 358 7.16 -14.38 -16.23
CA HIS A 358 6.24 -15.17 -15.38
C HIS A 358 6.97 -15.89 -14.25
N LEU A 359 8.18 -16.36 -14.45
CA LEU A 359 8.96 -17.07 -13.43
C LEU A 359 9.25 -16.21 -12.19
N ALA A 360 9.17 -14.88 -12.31
CA ALA A 360 9.32 -13.98 -11.17
C ALA A 360 8.25 -14.17 -10.09
N PHE A 361 7.05 -14.64 -10.46
CA PHE A 361 5.98 -14.89 -9.48
C PHE A 361 6.27 -16.09 -8.55
N ILE A 362 7.19 -16.99 -8.94
CA ILE A 362 7.65 -18.09 -8.08
C ILE A 362 8.29 -17.55 -6.80
N PHE A 363 8.95 -16.38 -6.86
CA PHE A 363 9.50 -15.74 -5.66
C PHE A 363 8.41 -15.40 -4.64
N LEU A 364 7.23 -14.97 -5.08
CA LEU A 364 6.11 -14.74 -4.16
C LEU A 364 5.70 -16.03 -3.44
N SER A 365 5.72 -17.18 -4.14
CA SER A 365 5.47 -18.48 -3.53
C SER A 365 6.54 -18.86 -2.50
N ILE A 366 7.82 -18.61 -2.81
CA ILE A 366 8.93 -18.88 -1.88
C ILE A 366 8.78 -18.04 -0.61
N PHE A 367 8.55 -16.74 -0.74
CA PHE A 367 8.31 -15.83 0.38
C PHE A 367 7.07 -16.25 1.20
N GLY A 368 6.01 -16.69 0.51
CA GLY A 368 4.81 -17.24 1.13
C GLY A 368 5.10 -18.49 1.99
N ILE A 369 5.91 -19.41 1.48
CA ILE A 369 6.33 -20.61 2.23
C ILE A 369 7.15 -20.23 3.48
N VAL A 370 8.11 -19.31 3.33
CA VAL A 370 8.90 -18.82 4.48
C VAL A 370 7.99 -18.17 5.52
N ALA A 371 6.99 -17.37 5.09
CA ALA A 371 6.01 -16.81 6.02
C ALA A 371 5.20 -17.85 6.76
N LEU A 372 4.73 -18.89 6.06
CA LEU A 372 4.04 -20.02 6.70
C LEU A 372 4.90 -20.69 7.78
N LEU A 373 6.17 -20.94 7.51
CA LEU A 373 7.11 -21.50 8.49
C LEU A 373 7.23 -20.61 9.75
N THR A 374 7.30 -19.29 9.56
CA THR A 374 7.33 -18.34 10.70
C THR A 374 6.02 -18.32 11.48
N MET A 375 4.85 -18.48 10.82
CA MET A 375 3.55 -18.58 11.49
C MET A 375 3.42 -19.87 12.31
N PHE A 376 3.91 -21.01 11.80
CA PHE A 376 3.94 -22.26 12.56
C PHE A 376 4.88 -22.15 13.76
N ASN A 377 6.04 -21.51 13.62
CA ASN A 377 6.96 -21.27 14.73
C ASN A 377 6.32 -20.39 15.81
N LEU A 378 5.65 -19.29 15.42
CA LEU A 378 4.93 -18.45 16.39
C LEU A 378 3.88 -19.23 17.16
N SER A 379 3.04 -20.02 16.46
CA SER A 379 2.00 -20.82 17.11
C SER A 379 2.58 -21.84 18.12
N LYS A 380 3.70 -22.51 17.78
CA LYS A 380 4.37 -23.43 18.71
C LYS A 380 4.89 -22.70 19.95
N ARG A 381 5.48 -21.50 19.80
CA ARG A 381 5.98 -20.70 20.92
C ARG A 381 4.85 -20.23 21.84
N GLU A 382 3.71 -19.82 21.29
CA GLU A 382 2.54 -19.39 22.08
C GLU A 382 1.92 -20.57 22.84
N GLN A 383 1.84 -21.76 22.24
CA GLN A 383 1.39 -22.97 22.93
C GLN A 383 2.32 -23.39 24.06
N ALA A 384 3.64 -23.30 23.84
CA ALA A 384 4.62 -23.67 24.88
C ALA A 384 4.55 -22.75 26.10
N VAL A 385 4.22 -21.44 25.91
CA VAL A 385 4.02 -20.51 27.04
C VAL A 385 2.73 -20.81 27.78
N SER A 386 1.64 -21.14 27.10
CA SER A 386 0.34 -21.44 27.71
C SER A 386 0.30 -22.80 28.46
N THR A 387 1.29 -23.70 28.24
CA THR A 387 1.41 -24.96 28.97
C THR A 387 2.29 -24.87 30.23
N VAL A 388 2.94 -23.73 30.44
CA VAL A 388 3.82 -23.48 31.61
C VAL A 388 3.14 -22.59 32.65
N GLU A 389 2.05 -21.89 32.28
CA GLU A 389 1.15 -21.16 33.18
C GLU A 389 0.01 -22.08 33.65
#